data_c505b733887596b363ef2647f32b507f
#
_entry.id   c505b733887596b363ef2647f32b507f
#
_cell.length_a   1.000
_cell.length_b   1.000
_cell.length_c   1.000
_cell.angle_alpha   90.00
_cell.angle_beta   90.00
_cell.angle_gamma   90.00
#
_symmetry.space_group_name_H-M   'P 1'
#
loop_
_entity.id
_entity.type
_entity.pdbx_description
1 polymer ?
#
loop_
_entity_poly.entity_id
_entity_poly.type
_entity_poly.pdbx_seq_one_letter_code
_entity_poly.pdbx_strand_id
1 'polypeptide(L)' 'MQQPQQAPPIDLKNTTSIENFDGGVLFTQGVLLRTVSKFVMGTDEDALLPIPVFYDATSKKILESSIPKELREEYSDHIL' A
#
# COMPACT_ATOMS: atom_id res chain seq x y z
N MET A 1 2.26 -9.40 31.29
CA MET A 1 1.76 -9.48 29.93
C MET A 1 1.57 -8.12 29.35
N GLN A 2 2.02 -7.96 28.16
CA GLN A 2 1.95 -6.67 27.54
C GLN A 2 0.73 -6.56 26.65
N GLN A 3 -0.02 -5.50 26.81
CA GLN A 3 -1.15 -5.26 25.94
C GLN A 3 -0.69 -4.76 24.60
N PRO A 4 -1.36 -5.17 23.53
CA PRO A 4 -1.07 -4.59 22.25
C PRO A 4 -1.34 -3.10 22.31
N GLN A 5 -0.51 -2.35 21.65
CA GLN A 5 -0.70 -0.93 21.58
C GLN A 5 -1.95 -0.63 20.80
N GLN A 6 -2.85 0.08 21.39
CA GLN A 6 -4.08 0.46 20.71
C GLN A 6 -3.99 1.91 20.30
N ALA A 7 -4.48 2.18 19.12
CA ALA A 7 -4.63 3.56 18.69
C ALA A 7 -5.65 4.25 19.61
N PRO A 8 -5.48 5.53 19.87
CA PRO A 8 -6.50 6.27 20.61
C PRO A 8 -7.83 6.14 19.90
N PRO A 9 -8.93 6.21 20.63
CA PRO A 9 -10.25 6.19 20.00
C PRO A 9 -10.34 7.28 18.94
N ILE A 10 -10.81 6.93 17.77
CA ILE A 10 -10.95 7.88 16.69
C ILE A 10 -12.42 8.09 16.40
N ASP A 11 -12.83 9.34 16.43
CA ASP A 11 -14.18 9.70 16.02
C ASP A 11 -14.18 9.82 14.51
N LEU A 12 -14.94 8.97 13.86
CA LEU A 12 -14.96 8.95 12.40
C LEU A 12 -15.39 10.27 11.79
N LYS A 13 -16.14 11.08 12.54
CA LYS A 13 -16.52 12.41 12.04
C LYS A 13 -15.33 13.35 11.92
N ASN A 14 -14.23 13.03 12.58
CA ASN A 14 -13.02 13.84 12.52
C ASN A 14 -12.03 13.31 11.49
N THR A 15 -12.46 12.37 10.67
CA THR A 15 -11.64 11.84 9.57
C THR A 15 -12.11 12.43 8.27
N THR A 16 -11.28 12.30 7.25
CA THR A 16 -11.58 12.85 5.94
C THR A 16 -11.56 11.73 4.91
N SER A 17 -12.57 11.72 4.07
CA SER A 17 -12.63 10.74 2.98
C SER A 17 -11.56 11.05 1.95
N ILE A 18 -10.99 10.00 1.39
CA ILE A 18 -10.08 10.12 0.26
C ILE A 18 -10.87 9.82 -0.99
N GLU A 19 -10.80 10.71 -1.97
CA GLU A 19 -11.50 10.52 -3.22
C GLU A 19 -10.53 10.03 -4.29
N ASN A 20 -11.04 9.21 -5.18
CA ASN A 20 -10.25 8.76 -6.32
C ASN A 20 -10.35 9.77 -7.47
N PHE A 21 -9.76 9.41 -8.60
CA PHE A 21 -9.68 10.29 -9.76
C PHE A 21 -11.07 10.74 -10.26
N ASP A 22 -12.06 9.87 -10.16
CA ASP A 22 -13.40 10.14 -10.67
C ASP A 22 -14.35 10.66 -9.60
N GLY A 23 -13.83 11.05 -8.45
CA GLY A 23 -14.68 11.49 -7.35
C GLY A 23 -15.31 10.36 -6.57
N GLY A 24 -14.96 9.12 -6.90
CA GLY A 24 -15.40 7.97 -6.11
C GLY A 24 -14.64 7.87 -4.82
N VAL A 25 -15.15 7.03 -3.92
CA VAL A 25 -14.58 6.92 -2.57
C VAL A 25 -14.20 5.51 -2.21
N LEU A 26 -14.28 4.58 -3.14
CA LEU A 26 -14.00 3.17 -2.87
C LEU A 26 -12.62 2.79 -3.37
N PHE A 27 -11.87 2.13 -2.50
CA PHE A 27 -10.57 1.59 -2.83
C PHE A 27 -10.55 0.11 -2.52
N THR A 28 -9.69 -0.60 -3.21
CA THR A 28 -9.52 -2.04 -3.04
C THR A 28 -8.09 -2.30 -2.58
N GLN A 29 -7.92 -3.30 -1.75
CA GLN A 29 -6.59 -3.69 -1.33
C GLN A 29 -5.99 -4.62 -2.37
N GLY A 30 -4.76 -4.31 -2.78
CA GLY A 30 -4.00 -5.14 -3.69
C GLY A 30 -2.62 -5.39 -3.14
N VAL A 31 -1.80 -6.08 -3.92
CA VAL A 31 -0.44 -6.43 -3.50
C VAL A 31 0.50 -6.20 -4.66
N LEU A 32 1.54 -5.41 -4.41
CA LEU A 32 2.67 -5.34 -5.33
C LEU A 32 3.61 -6.50 -5.00
N LEU A 33 4.05 -7.22 -6.02
CA LEU A 33 4.99 -8.30 -5.81
C LEU A 33 6.37 -7.84 -6.28
N ARG A 34 7.35 -8.01 -5.40
CA ARG A 34 8.73 -7.71 -5.74
C ARG A 34 9.57 -8.93 -5.48
N THR A 35 10.70 -9.02 -6.13
CA THR A 35 11.63 -10.11 -5.87
C THR A 35 12.83 -9.57 -5.10
N VAL A 36 13.33 -10.40 -4.19
CA VAL A 36 14.56 -10.11 -3.48
C VAL A 36 15.57 -11.16 -3.94
N SER A 37 16.71 -10.69 -4.42
CA SER A 37 17.75 -11.57 -4.94
C SER A 37 18.23 -12.53 -3.86
N LYS A 38 18.47 -13.77 -4.26
CA LYS A 38 19.03 -14.77 -3.36
C LYS A 38 20.38 -14.33 -2.81
N PHE A 39 21.11 -13.52 -3.55
CA PHE A 39 22.43 -13.04 -3.08
C PHE A 39 22.26 -12.04 -1.94
N VAL A 40 21.20 -11.25 -1.95
CA VAL A 40 20.90 -10.33 -0.86
C VAL A 40 20.39 -11.09 0.35
N MET A 41 19.56 -12.10 0.10
CA MET A 41 18.96 -12.89 1.19
C MET A 41 19.89 -13.94 1.77
N GLY A 42 20.95 -14.31 1.06
CA GLY A 42 21.81 -15.39 1.50
C GLY A 42 21.15 -16.75 1.42
N THR A 43 20.23 -16.93 0.48
CA THR A 43 19.50 -18.18 0.31
C THR A 43 19.78 -18.78 -1.05
N ASP A 44 19.19 -19.94 -1.32
CA ASP A 44 19.39 -20.64 -2.59
C ASP A 44 18.48 -20.13 -3.71
N GLU A 45 17.42 -19.42 -3.36
CA GLU A 45 16.45 -18.97 -4.34
C GLU A 45 16.07 -17.52 -4.07
N ASP A 46 15.64 -16.82 -5.12
CA ASP A 46 15.07 -15.49 -4.98
C ASP A 46 13.78 -15.59 -4.19
N ALA A 47 13.48 -14.57 -3.43
CA ALA A 47 12.28 -14.53 -2.61
C ALA A 47 11.28 -13.56 -3.18
N LEU A 48 9.99 -13.83 -2.96
CA LEU A 48 8.94 -12.88 -3.28
C LEU A 48 8.65 -12.02 -2.06
N LEU A 49 8.50 -10.73 -2.31
CA LEU A 49 8.16 -9.78 -1.26
C LEU A 49 6.83 -9.13 -1.62
N PRO A 50 5.75 -9.48 -0.93
CA PRO A 50 4.47 -8.83 -1.16
C PRO A 50 4.40 -7.51 -0.39
N ILE A 51 3.89 -6.48 -1.06
CA ILE A 51 3.71 -5.17 -0.44
C ILE A 51 2.24 -4.80 -0.60
N PRO A 52 1.48 -4.75 0.49
CA PRO A 52 0.07 -4.39 0.39
C PRO A 52 -0.09 -2.91 0.05
N VAL A 53 -1.01 -2.63 -0.84
CA VAL A 53 -1.33 -1.27 -1.26
C VAL A 53 -2.83 -1.16 -1.44
N PHE A 54 -3.32 0.07 -1.54
CA PHE A 54 -4.70 0.33 -1.90
C PHE A 54 -4.75 0.96 -3.29
N TYR A 55 -5.73 0.57 -4.08
CA TYR A 55 -5.87 1.13 -5.41
C TYR A 55 -7.33 1.48 -5.68
N ASP A 56 -7.51 2.43 -6.57
CA ASP A 56 -8.84 2.85 -7.03
C ASP A 56 -9.48 1.71 -7.80
N ALA A 57 -10.65 1.30 -7.36
CA ALA A 57 -11.35 0.15 -7.96
C ALA A 57 -11.69 0.38 -9.42
N THR A 58 -11.87 1.63 -9.84
CA THR A 58 -12.24 1.95 -11.20
C THR A 58 -11.06 2.10 -12.12
N SER A 59 -10.12 2.97 -11.77
CA SER A 59 -8.97 3.27 -12.63
C SER A 59 -7.82 2.30 -12.46
N LYS A 60 -7.81 1.53 -11.38
CA LYS A 60 -6.70 0.64 -11.00
C LYS A 60 -5.43 1.39 -10.64
N LYS A 61 -5.53 2.69 -10.41
CA LYS A 61 -4.39 3.49 -9.98
C LYS A 61 -4.19 3.32 -8.48
N ILE A 62 -2.94 3.31 -8.06
CA ILE A 62 -2.58 3.04 -6.68
C ILE A 62 -2.60 4.32 -5.87
N LEU A 63 -3.12 4.25 -4.66
CA LEU A 63 -3.10 5.37 -3.74
C LEU A 63 -1.67 5.60 -3.29
N GLU A 64 -1.15 6.79 -3.56
CA GLU A 64 0.25 7.10 -3.34
C GLU A 64 0.69 6.85 -1.90
N SER A 65 -0.12 7.26 -0.94
CA SER A 65 0.24 7.12 0.46
C SER A 65 0.33 5.68 0.93
N SER A 66 -0.20 4.73 0.14
CA SER A 66 -0.13 3.31 0.49
C SER A 66 1.14 2.65 -0.04
N ILE A 67 1.89 3.31 -0.91
CA ILE A 67 3.14 2.77 -1.44
C ILE A 67 4.31 3.24 -0.60
N PRO A 68 5.24 2.36 -0.23
CA PRO A 68 6.46 2.79 0.43
C PRO A 68 7.14 3.91 -0.34
N LYS A 69 7.59 4.90 0.37
CA LYS A 69 8.14 6.12 -0.23
C LYS A 69 9.25 5.81 -1.24
N GLU A 70 10.09 4.84 -0.94
CA GLU A 70 11.22 4.47 -1.79
C GLU A 70 10.81 3.92 -3.14
N LEU A 71 9.56 3.47 -3.28
CA LEU A 71 9.09 2.85 -4.50
C LEU A 71 8.19 3.74 -5.34
N ARG A 72 7.85 4.91 -4.85
CA ARG A 72 6.87 5.77 -5.54
C ARG A 72 7.32 6.21 -6.91
N GLU A 73 8.59 6.49 -7.07
CA GLU A 73 9.11 6.91 -8.36
C GLU A 73 9.00 5.80 -9.40
N GLU A 74 9.35 4.58 -8.98
CA GLU A 74 9.28 3.43 -9.88
C GLU A 74 7.88 3.18 -10.38
N TYR A 75 6.88 3.42 -9.55
CA TYR A 75 5.47 3.15 -9.89
C TYR A 75 4.71 4.42 -10.27
N SER A 76 5.39 5.49 -10.62
CA SER A 76 4.74 6.77 -10.85
C SER A 76 3.64 6.72 -11.90
N ASP A 77 3.77 5.86 -12.91
CA ASP A 77 2.75 5.73 -13.95
C ASP A 77 1.50 5.00 -13.49
N HIS A 78 1.58 4.37 -12.31
CA HIS A 78 0.47 3.59 -11.75
C HIS A 78 -0.16 4.27 -10.54
N ILE A 79 0.30 5.46 -10.19
CA ILE A 79 -0.19 6.17 -9.01
C ILE A 79 -1.32 7.11 -9.42
N LEU A 80 -2.33 7.13 -8.56
CA LEU A 80 -3.50 7.99 -8.72
C LEU A 80 -3.11 9.46 -8.70
#